data_20f1ed907e81259abaea8576dc3a1eec
#
_entry.id   20f1ed907e81259abaea8576dc3a1eec
#
_cell.length_a   1.000
_cell.length_b   1.000
_cell.length_c   1.000
_cell.angle_alpha   90.00
_cell.angle_beta   90.00
_cell.angle_gamma   90.00
#
_symmetry.space_group_name_H-M   'P 1'
#
loop_
_entity.id
_entity.type
_entity.pdbx_description
1 polymer ?
#
loop_
_entity_poly.entity_id
_entity_poly.type
_entity_poly.pdbx_seq_one_letter_code
_entity_poly.pdbx_strand_id
1 'polypeptide(L)'
;MLSSIEAAEITKLAKEENLNADVFGPLAFDNSISKKSAGIKGIKNLVAGEADVLLVPSVETGNALVKMMIYFMGACAAGVVVGGKVPVVITSRSDEAQARLASIAAAVVALD
;
A
#
# COMPACT_ATOMS: atom_id res chain seq x y z
N MET A 1 3.24 -19.15 -6.60
CA MET A 1 1.96 -18.53 -6.20
C MET A 1 1.60 -17.52 -7.29
N LEU A 2 0.32 -17.38 -7.65
CA LEU A 2 -0.12 -16.44 -8.69
C LEU A 2 0.29 -15.00 -8.34
N SER A 3 0.05 -14.57 -7.12
CA SER A 3 0.45 -13.24 -6.62
C SER A 3 1.94 -12.92 -6.77
N SER A 4 2.82 -13.93 -6.69
CA SER A 4 4.26 -13.72 -6.90
C SER A 4 4.61 -13.49 -8.36
N ILE A 5 3.88 -14.12 -9.28
CA ILE A 5 4.04 -13.92 -10.72
C ILE A 5 3.56 -12.52 -11.10
N GLU A 6 2.37 -12.14 -10.63
CA GLU A 6 1.78 -10.81 -10.86
C GLU A 6 2.68 -9.69 -10.33
N ALA A 7 3.23 -9.84 -9.12
CA ALA A 7 4.15 -8.86 -8.54
C ALA A 7 5.45 -8.70 -9.35
N ALA A 8 6.00 -9.80 -9.88
CA ALA A 8 7.17 -9.72 -10.75
C ALA A 8 6.84 -9.05 -12.09
N GLU A 9 5.66 -9.31 -12.63
CA GLU A 9 5.17 -8.67 -13.87
C GLU A 9 4.95 -7.18 -13.70
N ILE A 10 4.33 -6.75 -12.60
CA ILE A 10 4.16 -5.33 -12.24
C ILE A 10 5.53 -4.64 -12.11
N THR A 11 6.51 -5.29 -11.48
CA THR A 11 7.87 -4.78 -11.37
C THR A 11 8.50 -4.54 -12.74
N LYS A 12 8.28 -5.46 -13.68
CA LYS A 12 8.77 -5.34 -15.07
C LYS A 12 8.05 -4.20 -15.80
N LEU A 13 6.73 -4.16 -15.75
CA LEU A 13 5.90 -3.13 -16.40
C LEU A 13 6.26 -1.73 -15.92
N ALA A 14 6.46 -1.54 -14.61
CA ALA A 14 6.85 -0.24 -14.05
C ALA A 14 8.16 0.30 -14.65
N LYS A 15 9.11 -0.58 -14.96
CA LYS A 15 10.37 -0.22 -15.64
C LYS A 15 10.15 0.10 -17.12
N GLU A 16 9.33 -0.69 -17.81
CA GLU A 16 9.01 -0.50 -19.23
C GLU A 16 8.26 0.81 -19.47
N GLU A 17 7.35 1.16 -18.57
CA GLU A 17 6.56 2.39 -18.59
C GLU A 17 7.30 3.62 -18.04
N ASN A 18 8.55 3.47 -17.59
CA ASN A 18 9.34 4.52 -16.94
C ASN A 18 8.58 5.23 -15.80
N LEU A 19 7.91 4.45 -14.96
CA LEU A 19 7.18 4.98 -13.82
C LEU A 19 8.13 5.76 -12.90
N ASN A 20 7.74 6.97 -12.48
CA ASN A 20 8.52 7.80 -11.55
C ASN A 20 8.42 7.26 -10.11
N ALA A 21 8.78 6.00 -9.92
CA ALA A 21 8.79 5.30 -8.64
C ALA A 21 9.68 4.05 -8.74
N ASP A 22 10.31 3.70 -7.61
CA ASP A 22 11.01 2.42 -7.49
C ASP A 22 10.01 1.32 -7.13
N VAL A 23 9.76 0.42 -8.07
CA VAL A 23 8.82 -0.70 -7.90
C VAL A 23 9.59 -2.01 -7.83
N PHE A 24 9.32 -2.79 -6.79
CA PHE A 24 9.95 -4.10 -6.59
C PHE A 24 9.01 -5.11 -5.93
N GLY A 25 8.97 -6.29 -6.50
CA GLY A 25 8.27 -7.46 -6.00
C GLY A 25 8.64 -8.72 -6.78
N PRO A 26 8.28 -9.90 -6.26
CA PRO A 26 7.48 -10.13 -5.05
C PRO A 26 8.25 -9.91 -3.75
N LEU A 27 7.58 -9.32 -2.78
CA LEU A 27 8.06 -9.22 -1.39
C LEU A 27 7.01 -9.79 -0.44
N ALA A 28 7.45 -10.46 0.63
CA ALA A 28 6.58 -10.71 1.76
C ALA A 28 6.41 -9.44 2.59
N PHE A 29 5.35 -9.34 3.37
CA PHE A 29 5.03 -8.15 4.16
C PHE A 29 6.20 -7.70 5.05
N ASP A 30 6.84 -8.65 5.78
CA ASP A 30 7.99 -8.37 6.64
C ASP A 30 9.20 -7.84 5.86
N ASN A 31 9.44 -8.33 4.65
CA ASN A 31 10.56 -7.90 3.82
C ASN A 31 10.33 -6.55 3.15
N SER A 32 9.07 -6.12 3.03
CA SER A 32 8.74 -4.81 2.45
C SER A 32 8.93 -3.67 3.46
N ILE A 33 8.75 -3.94 4.77
CA ILE A 33 8.75 -2.92 5.82
C ILE A 33 9.92 -3.02 6.81
N SER A 34 10.74 -4.08 6.73
CA SER A 34 11.83 -4.32 7.68
C SER A 34 13.15 -4.62 6.98
N LYS A 35 14.10 -3.68 7.05
CA LYS A 35 15.48 -3.89 6.56
C LYS A 35 16.14 -5.11 7.18
N LYS A 36 15.87 -5.37 8.46
CA LYS A 36 16.41 -6.54 9.16
C LYS A 36 15.88 -7.82 8.51
N SER A 37 14.58 -7.91 8.25
CA SER A 37 13.97 -9.08 7.63
C SER A 37 14.47 -9.28 6.19
N ALA A 38 14.52 -8.21 5.40
CA ALA A 38 15.08 -8.24 4.05
C ALA A 38 16.53 -8.68 4.04
N GLY A 39 17.35 -8.17 4.98
CA GLY A 39 18.75 -8.53 5.12
C GLY A 39 18.98 -9.99 5.49
N ILE A 40 18.22 -10.55 6.42
CA ILE A 40 18.28 -11.98 6.81
C ILE A 40 17.98 -12.88 5.59
N LYS A 41 17.05 -12.48 4.74
CA LYS A 41 16.68 -13.22 3.51
C LYS A 41 17.57 -12.89 2.31
N GLY A 42 18.58 -12.04 2.48
CA GLY A 42 19.55 -11.69 1.43
C GLY A 42 18.96 -10.89 0.27
N ILE A 43 17.84 -10.21 0.49
CA ILE A 43 17.17 -9.40 -0.54
C ILE A 43 17.93 -8.07 -0.69
N LYS A 44 18.56 -7.87 -1.85
CA LYS A 44 19.33 -6.67 -2.16
C LYS A 44 18.55 -5.80 -3.14
N ASN A 45 17.70 -4.96 -2.62
CA ASN A 45 16.95 -3.97 -3.40
C ASN A 45 16.63 -2.75 -2.54
N LEU A 46 16.55 -1.56 -3.15
CA LEU A 46 16.29 -0.30 -2.44
C LEU A 46 14.92 -0.27 -1.75
N VAL A 47 13.92 -0.87 -2.35
CA VAL A 47 12.54 -0.93 -1.83
C VAL A 47 12.42 -1.89 -0.66
N ALA A 48 13.26 -2.94 -0.62
CA ALA A 48 13.14 -4.00 0.39
C ALA A 48 13.46 -3.48 1.79
N GLY A 49 12.46 -3.45 2.65
CA GLY A 49 12.54 -2.97 4.03
C GLY A 49 12.24 -1.49 4.20
N GLU A 50 11.94 -0.76 3.13
CA GLU A 50 11.67 0.69 3.13
C GLU A 50 10.54 1.09 2.18
N ALA A 51 9.61 0.19 1.90
CA ALA A 51 8.51 0.50 1.01
C ALA A 51 7.57 1.57 1.59
N ASP A 52 7.32 2.64 0.83
CA ASP A 52 6.33 3.67 1.16
C ASP A 52 4.91 3.24 0.80
N VAL A 53 4.78 2.38 -0.22
CA VAL A 53 3.51 1.88 -0.73
C VAL A 53 3.55 0.36 -0.80
N LEU A 54 2.52 -0.28 -0.29
CA LEU A 54 2.34 -1.73 -0.32
C LEU A 54 1.18 -2.08 -1.25
N LEU A 55 1.48 -2.62 -2.43
CA LEU A 55 0.48 -3.19 -3.32
C LEU A 55 0.16 -4.61 -2.89
N VAL A 56 -1.08 -4.86 -2.54
CA VAL A 56 -1.55 -6.17 -2.07
C VAL A 56 -2.24 -6.94 -3.20
N PRO A 57 -2.22 -8.30 -3.15
CA PRO A 57 -2.73 -9.12 -4.25
C PRO A 57 -4.25 -9.14 -4.36
N SER A 58 -4.96 -8.74 -3.31
CA SER A 58 -6.43 -8.73 -3.31
C SER A 58 -6.99 -7.73 -2.30
N VAL A 59 -8.24 -7.34 -2.52
CA VAL A 59 -9.01 -6.47 -1.61
C VAL A 59 -9.12 -7.10 -0.21
N GLU A 60 -9.29 -8.42 -0.14
CA GLU A 60 -9.39 -9.14 1.14
C GLU A 60 -8.11 -9.02 1.94
N THR A 61 -6.95 -9.17 1.29
CA THR A 61 -5.64 -8.99 1.94
C THR A 61 -5.47 -7.57 2.46
N GLY A 62 -5.76 -6.57 1.64
CA GLY A 62 -5.67 -5.16 2.04
C GLY A 62 -6.63 -4.82 3.17
N ASN A 63 -7.87 -5.27 3.07
CA ASN A 63 -8.88 -5.04 4.10
C ASN A 63 -8.48 -5.69 5.45
N ALA A 64 -7.95 -6.91 5.43
CA ALA A 64 -7.49 -7.57 6.65
C ALA A 64 -6.33 -6.81 7.31
N LEU A 65 -5.33 -6.36 6.54
CA LEU A 65 -4.20 -5.59 7.05
C LEU A 65 -4.65 -4.25 7.64
N VAL A 66 -5.49 -3.49 6.94
CA VAL A 66 -6.01 -2.20 7.43
C VAL A 66 -6.83 -2.39 8.70
N LYS A 67 -7.72 -3.37 8.74
CA LYS A 67 -8.53 -3.65 9.94
C LYS A 67 -7.65 -4.08 11.13
N MET A 68 -6.61 -4.88 10.89
CA MET A 68 -5.67 -5.24 11.94
C MET A 68 -4.95 -4.01 12.50
N MET A 69 -4.47 -3.10 11.66
CA MET A 69 -3.83 -1.86 12.11
C MET A 69 -4.80 -0.99 12.92
N ILE A 70 -6.04 -0.84 12.48
CA ILE A 70 -7.05 -0.03 13.20
C ILE A 70 -7.37 -0.65 14.56
N TYR A 71 -7.76 -1.92 14.60
CA TYR A 71 -8.32 -2.53 15.81
C TYR A 71 -7.28 -2.99 16.82
N PHE A 72 -6.10 -3.40 16.37
CA PHE A 72 -5.04 -3.88 17.27
C PHE A 72 -3.94 -2.86 17.53
N MET A 73 -3.71 -1.94 16.60
CA MET A 73 -2.62 -0.96 16.72
C MET A 73 -3.13 0.48 16.95
N GLY A 74 -4.45 0.69 16.97
CA GLY A 74 -5.04 2.03 17.16
C GLY A 74 -4.75 3.00 15.99
N ALA A 75 -4.50 2.48 14.79
CA ALA A 75 -4.20 3.31 13.63
C ALA A 75 -5.44 4.09 13.15
N CYS A 76 -5.22 5.32 12.70
CA CYS A 76 -6.21 6.07 11.95
C CYS A 76 -6.03 5.81 10.45
N ALA A 77 -7.03 5.21 9.80
CA ALA A 77 -6.99 4.97 8.37
C ALA A 77 -7.72 6.08 7.61
N ALA A 78 -7.09 6.57 6.55
CA ALA A 78 -7.71 7.45 5.57
C ALA A 78 -7.78 6.74 4.22
N GLY A 79 -8.95 6.75 3.57
CA GLY A 79 -9.17 6.09 2.29
C GLY A 79 -9.56 7.09 1.21
N VAL A 80 -8.83 7.05 0.08
CA VAL A 80 -9.15 7.85 -1.11
C VAL A 80 -9.08 6.95 -2.33
N VAL A 81 -10.08 7.01 -3.18
CA VAL A 81 -10.08 6.35 -4.48
C VAL A 81 -9.42 7.28 -5.49
N VAL A 82 -8.37 6.81 -6.12
CA VAL A 82 -7.57 7.55 -7.10
C VAL A 82 -7.78 7.01 -8.52
N GLY A 83 -7.34 7.76 -9.54
CA GLY A 83 -7.44 7.38 -10.95
C GLY A 83 -8.69 7.92 -11.66
N GLY A 84 -9.57 8.63 -10.96
CA GLY A 84 -10.68 9.39 -11.55
C GLY A 84 -10.32 10.84 -11.84
N LYS A 85 -11.26 11.59 -12.45
CA LYS A 85 -11.11 13.03 -12.68
C LYS A 85 -11.19 13.86 -11.40
N VAL A 86 -11.75 13.29 -10.37
CA VAL A 86 -11.87 13.87 -9.02
C VAL A 86 -11.56 12.80 -7.99
N PRO A 87 -10.99 13.15 -6.84
CA PRO A 87 -10.83 12.19 -5.75
C PRO A 87 -12.20 11.79 -5.20
N VAL A 88 -12.34 10.52 -4.86
CA VAL A 88 -13.57 9.98 -4.27
C VAL A 88 -13.24 9.41 -2.89
N VAL A 89 -14.00 9.83 -1.88
CA VAL A 89 -13.88 9.31 -0.52
C VAL A 89 -15.01 8.34 -0.25
N ILE A 90 -14.65 7.08 0.06
CA ILE A 90 -15.59 6.06 0.49
C ILE A 90 -15.17 5.58 1.87
N THR A 91 -15.97 5.91 2.87
CA THR A 91 -15.72 5.51 4.26
C THR A 91 -16.49 4.24 4.63
N SER A 92 -15.94 3.45 5.56
CA SER A 92 -16.67 2.33 6.12
C SER A 92 -17.79 2.82 7.05
N ARG A 93 -18.87 2.05 7.15
CA ARG A 93 -19.96 2.31 8.12
C ARG A 93 -19.46 2.33 9.56
N SER A 94 -18.39 1.58 9.86
CA SER A 94 -17.77 1.49 11.18
C SER A 94 -16.67 2.52 11.43
N ASP A 95 -16.36 3.40 10.47
CA ASP A 95 -15.31 4.40 10.65
C ASP A 95 -15.75 5.51 11.61
N GLU A 96 -14.85 5.88 12.49
CA GLU A 96 -15.02 6.99 13.40
C GLU A 96 -14.93 8.34 12.67
N ALA A 97 -15.41 9.40 13.30
CA ALA A 97 -15.39 10.76 12.74
C ALA A 97 -13.98 11.22 12.35
N GLN A 98 -12.97 10.83 13.13
CA GLN A 98 -11.56 11.16 12.85
C GLN A 98 -11.07 10.52 11.53
N ALA A 99 -11.38 9.26 11.28
CA ALA A 99 -11.00 8.57 10.04
C ALA A 99 -11.71 9.16 8.82
N ARG A 100 -12.98 9.57 8.97
CA ARG A 100 -13.72 10.26 7.91
C ARG A 100 -13.11 11.62 7.58
N LEU A 101 -12.77 12.40 8.61
CA LEU A 101 -12.11 13.69 8.43
C LEU A 101 -10.72 13.53 7.80
N ALA A 102 -9.94 12.55 8.25
CA ALA A 102 -8.63 12.22 7.66
C ALA A 102 -8.74 11.84 6.17
N SER A 103 -9.76 11.08 5.79
CA SER A 103 -10.02 10.73 4.38
C SER A 103 -10.34 11.96 3.52
N ILE A 104 -11.15 12.88 4.04
CA ILE A 104 -11.45 14.14 3.34
C ILE A 104 -10.18 14.99 3.20
N ALA A 105 -9.41 15.14 4.27
CA ALA A 105 -8.14 15.88 4.25
C ALA A 105 -7.14 15.29 3.26
N ALA A 106 -6.98 13.97 3.24
CA ALA A 106 -6.12 13.26 2.29
C ALA A 106 -6.58 13.49 0.83
N ALA A 107 -7.89 13.48 0.58
CA ALA A 107 -8.44 13.76 -0.74
C ALA A 107 -8.16 15.19 -1.22
N VAL A 108 -8.21 16.19 -0.31
CA VAL A 108 -7.87 17.58 -0.61
C VAL A 108 -6.39 17.72 -0.95
N VAL A 109 -5.51 17.12 -0.15
CA VAL A 109 -4.05 17.15 -0.42
C VAL A 109 -3.68 16.43 -1.72
N ALA A 110 -4.41 15.41 -2.10
CA ALA A 110 -4.18 14.67 -3.35
C ALA A 110 -4.65 15.43 -4.62
N LEU A 111 -5.27 16.62 -4.48
CA LEU A 111 -5.66 17.48 -5.61
C LEU A 111 -4.54 18.43 -6.06
N ASP A 112 -3.54 18.67 -5.22
CA ASP A 112 -2.37 19.52 -5.49
C ASP A 112 -1.26 18.69 -6.21
#